data_c914ab3a4da44d67f087ab7ebc833548
#
_entry.id   c914ab3a4da44d67f087ab7ebc833548
#
_cell.length_a   1.000
_cell.length_b   1.000
_cell.length_c   1.000
_cell.angle_alpha   90.00
_cell.angle_beta   90.00
_cell.angle_gamma   90.00
#
_symmetry.space_group_name_H-M   'P 1'
#
loop_
_entity.id
_entity.type
_entity.pdbx_description
1 polymer ?
#
loop_
_entity_poly.entity_id
_entity_poly.type
_entity_poly.pdbx_seq_one_letter_code
_entity_poly.pdbx_strand_id
1 'polypeptide(L)'
;IYLSSSANGLVSIRWDGSDEQRHLRVTGPAAGGNVDDHDVNPSELMLQRDAEEPNTPGPSATLTLMSPSGDVALAQINQDFYTVVVPPRGTQASVSVADPNTAAVPVKRLTDIGGQFPAWSSNGKRVHWSIGNAHVVYDLDSAAVRDAAIATSRRDSTVADSLRPRPYAPAEQRVLIQATRDIPRGTVVLRNARIITMKGDDVIARGDIVVTNNRITAVGAAGSVTVPTGATSMDMAGATIMPGFVDTHAQLRAERGTIHETQPWAYLAN
;
A
#
# COMPACT_ATOMS: atom_id res chain seq x y z
N ILE A 1 3.62 5.32 28.38
CA ILE A 1 3.01 5.16 27.06
C ILE A 1 4.02 5.63 26.01
N TYR A 2 4.23 4.84 24.97
CA TYR A 2 5.04 5.25 23.83
C TYR A 2 4.17 5.84 22.72
N LEU A 3 4.63 6.94 22.14
CA LEU A 3 3.98 7.65 21.05
C LEU A 3 4.98 7.81 19.89
N SER A 4 4.48 7.83 18.70
CA SER A 4 5.25 8.03 17.47
C SER A 4 4.71 9.23 16.70
N SER A 5 5.61 10.09 16.25
CA SER A 5 5.28 11.14 15.29
C SER A 5 6.44 11.39 14.33
N SER A 6 6.14 11.81 13.11
CA SER A 6 7.16 12.16 12.12
C SER A 6 8.02 13.37 12.56
N ALA A 7 7.45 14.28 13.35
CA ALA A 7 8.14 15.47 13.84
C ALA A 7 9.08 15.17 15.02
N ASN A 8 8.60 14.41 16.02
CA ASN A 8 9.30 14.19 17.28
C ASN A 8 9.98 12.80 17.36
N GLY A 9 9.70 11.90 16.41
CA GLY A 9 10.16 10.51 16.47
C GLY A 9 9.41 9.70 17.53
N LEU A 10 10.13 8.84 18.23
CA LEU A 10 9.63 8.02 19.34
C LEU A 10 9.77 8.78 20.65
N VAL A 11 8.66 9.02 21.32
CA VAL A 11 8.59 9.66 22.63
C VAL A 11 7.85 8.75 23.61
N SER A 12 8.12 8.92 24.90
CA SER A 12 7.29 8.34 25.95
C SER A 12 6.76 9.41 26.87
N ILE A 13 5.55 9.19 27.38
CA ILE A 13 4.90 10.04 28.37
C ILE A 13 4.29 9.15 29.44
N ARG A 14 4.09 9.67 30.63
CA ARG A 14 3.24 9.02 31.63
C ARG A 14 1.78 9.05 31.18
N TRP A 15 0.96 8.21 31.79
CA TRP A 15 -0.47 8.11 31.46
C TRP A 15 -1.24 9.43 31.72
N ASP A 16 -0.74 10.28 32.61
CA ASP A 16 -1.29 11.60 32.94
C ASP A 16 -0.76 12.73 32.02
N GLY A 17 0.05 12.38 31.01
CA GLY A 17 0.63 13.33 30.07
C GLY A 17 1.92 13.99 30.56
N SER A 18 2.37 13.71 31.78
CA SER A 18 3.62 14.24 32.34
C SER A 18 4.85 13.42 31.89
N ASP A 19 6.05 13.96 32.17
CA ASP A 19 7.34 13.30 31.97
C ASP A 19 7.57 12.84 30.52
N GLU A 20 7.38 13.78 29.54
CA GLU A 20 7.71 13.53 28.15
C GLU A 20 9.21 13.28 27.97
N GLN A 21 9.56 12.15 27.43
CA GLN A 21 10.95 11.80 27.11
C GLN A 21 11.07 11.42 25.64
N ARG A 22 12.04 12.00 24.97
CA ARG A 22 12.35 11.71 23.57
C ARG A 22 13.45 10.64 23.49
N HIS A 23 13.20 9.58 22.75
CA HIS A 23 14.09 8.43 22.68
C HIS A 23 14.87 8.38 21.37
N LEU A 24 14.17 8.44 20.23
CA LEU A 24 14.76 8.15 18.94
C LEU A 24 14.03 8.89 17.82
N ARG A 25 14.80 9.51 16.93
CA ARG A 25 14.31 9.97 15.63
C ARG A 25 15.01 9.17 14.53
N VAL A 26 14.25 8.57 13.64
CA VAL A 26 14.77 7.78 12.54
C VAL A 26 14.55 8.52 11.22
N THR A 27 15.59 8.59 10.39
CA THR A 27 15.54 9.21 9.08
C THR A 27 15.99 8.22 8.02
N GLY A 28 15.39 8.30 6.84
CA GLY A 28 15.74 7.50 5.66
C GLY A 28 16.95 8.04 4.91
N PRO A 29 17.26 7.45 3.76
CA PRO A 29 18.21 8.02 2.81
C PRO A 29 17.73 9.40 2.35
N ALA A 30 18.65 10.31 2.07
CA ALA A 30 18.32 11.60 1.48
C ALA A 30 17.53 11.39 0.18
N ALA A 31 16.55 12.26 -0.07
CA ALA A 31 15.74 12.18 -1.28
C ALA A 31 16.62 12.53 -2.49
N GLY A 32 17.14 11.54 -3.16
CA GLY A 32 18.02 11.68 -4.32
C GLY A 32 18.14 10.41 -5.14
N GLY A 33 17.35 9.38 -4.87
CA GLY A 33 17.62 8.08 -5.42
C GLY A 33 16.50 7.19 -5.93
N ASN A 34 15.23 7.59 -5.85
CA ASN A 34 14.16 6.81 -6.48
C ASN A 34 13.13 7.74 -7.10
N VAL A 35 13.48 8.36 -8.20
CA VAL A 35 12.51 8.74 -9.22
C VAL A 35 12.24 7.44 -9.98
N ASP A 36 11.00 6.99 -9.99
CA ASP A 36 10.59 5.87 -10.83
C ASP A 36 11.08 6.11 -12.25
N ASP A 37 11.96 5.24 -12.73
CA ASP A 37 12.79 5.39 -13.94
C ASP A 37 11.98 5.41 -15.25
N HIS A 38 10.64 5.46 -15.17
CA HIS A 38 9.79 5.28 -16.34
C HIS A 38 9.33 6.58 -17.02
N ASP A 39 9.43 7.76 -16.37
CA ASP A 39 8.91 9.00 -16.92
C ASP A 39 9.87 10.20 -16.90
N VAL A 40 11.15 10.03 -16.56
CA VAL A 40 12.10 11.16 -16.47
C VAL A 40 13.08 11.15 -17.65
N ASN A 41 13.11 12.25 -18.39
CA ASN A 41 14.09 12.48 -19.45
C ASN A 41 15.52 12.39 -18.86
N PRO A 42 16.41 11.55 -19.42
CA PRO A 42 17.78 11.37 -18.92
C PRO A 42 18.57 12.67 -18.76
N SER A 43 18.24 13.71 -19.54
CA SER A 43 18.87 15.03 -19.46
C SER A 43 18.42 15.84 -18.25
N GLU A 44 17.18 15.65 -17.77
CA GLU A 44 16.67 16.29 -16.55
C GLU A 44 17.21 15.63 -15.30
N LEU A 45 17.42 14.29 -15.34
CA LEU A 45 18.05 13.55 -14.25
C LEU A 45 19.50 14.00 -14.00
N MET A 46 20.23 14.31 -15.06
CA MET A 46 21.61 14.86 -14.98
C MET A 46 21.64 16.26 -14.36
N LEU A 47 20.67 17.12 -14.71
CA LEU A 47 20.57 18.48 -14.17
C LEU A 47 20.12 18.49 -12.70
N GLN A 48 19.30 17.53 -12.28
CA GLN A 48 18.90 17.40 -10.88
C GLN A 48 20.03 16.85 -10.00
N ARG A 49 20.90 15.99 -10.53
CA ARG A 49 22.04 15.46 -9.78
C ARG A 49 23.06 16.52 -9.37
N ASP A 50 23.24 17.55 -10.17
CA ASP A 50 24.17 18.66 -9.89
C ASP A 50 23.57 19.72 -8.94
N ALA A 51 22.24 19.66 -8.65
CA ALA A 51 21.53 20.59 -7.79
C ALA A 51 21.28 20.05 -6.35
N GLU A 52 21.64 18.81 -6.06
CA GLU A 52 21.45 18.23 -4.73
C GLU A 52 22.51 18.75 -3.76
N GLU A 53 22.09 19.60 -2.84
CA GLU A 53 22.89 19.93 -1.66
C GLU A 53 23.19 18.64 -0.86
N PRO A 54 24.48 18.37 -0.54
CA PRO A 54 24.89 17.11 0.10
C PRO A 54 24.39 16.91 1.53
N ASN A 55 23.48 17.74 2.03
CA ASN A 55 23.05 17.78 3.43
C ASN A 55 21.52 17.81 3.64
N THR A 56 20.71 17.48 2.65
CA THR A 56 19.27 17.40 2.88
C THR A 56 18.94 16.15 3.71
N PRO A 57 18.46 16.28 4.95
CA PRO A 57 18.09 15.12 5.75
C PRO A 57 17.04 14.29 5.01
N GLY A 58 17.23 12.98 4.99
CA GLY A 58 16.25 12.08 4.43
C GLY A 58 14.89 12.14 5.15
N PRO A 59 13.83 11.56 4.57
CA PRO A 59 12.50 11.58 5.15
C PRO A 59 12.50 10.98 6.55
N SER A 60 11.78 11.61 7.47
CA SER A 60 11.59 11.06 8.81
C SER A 60 10.68 9.84 8.76
N ALA A 61 10.91 8.88 9.65
CA ALA A 61 10.02 7.75 9.83
C ALA A 61 8.58 8.21 10.07
N THR A 62 7.64 7.65 9.34
CA THR A 62 6.20 7.92 9.50
C THR A 62 5.61 7.23 10.72
N LEU A 63 6.24 6.14 11.14
CA LEU A 63 5.86 5.35 12.31
C LEU A 63 7.13 4.82 12.99
N THR A 64 7.16 4.88 14.31
CA THR A 64 8.20 4.25 15.13
C THR A 64 7.55 3.58 16.34
N LEU A 65 7.64 2.26 16.42
CA LEU A 65 7.02 1.45 17.48
C LEU A 65 8.10 0.86 18.38
N MET A 66 8.02 1.13 19.67
CA MET A 66 8.89 0.48 20.66
C MET A 66 8.56 -1.01 20.74
N SER A 67 9.58 -1.86 20.78
CA SER A 67 9.39 -3.28 21.04
C SER A 67 8.89 -3.50 22.49
N PRO A 68 8.18 -4.60 22.76
CA PRO A 68 7.80 -4.96 24.13
C PRO A 68 8.97 -5.14 25.09
N SER A 69 10.16 -5.47 24.60
CA SER A 69 11.40 -5.57 25.40
C SER A 69 12.00 -4.19 25.75
N GLY A 70 11.63 -3.14 25.01
CA GLY A 70 12.05 -1.77 25.28
C GLY A 70 13.46 -1.40 24.85
N ASP A 71 14.11 -2.22 24.02
CA ASP A 71 15.50 -2.10 23.56
C ASP A 71 15.64 -1.84 22.05
N VAL A 72 14.61 -2.17 21.28
CA VAL A 72 14.58 -2.02 19.83
C VAL A 72 13.30 -1.30 19.41
N ALA A 73 13.39 -0.43 18.44
CA ALA A 73 12.25 0.20 17.79
C ALA A 73 12.10 -0.32 16.36
N LEU A 74 10.85 -0.45 15.93
CA LEU A 74 10.46 -0.72 14.55
C LEU A 74 10.10 0.61 13.88
N ALA A 75 10.87 1.01 12.88
CA ALA A 75 10.64 2.25 12.15
C ALA A 75 10.12 1.97 10.75
N GLN A 76 9.14 2.77 10.30
CA GLN A 76 8.65 2.77 8.93
C GLN A 76 9.12 4.03 8.21
N ILE A 77 9.83 3.84 7.10
CA ILE A 77 10.25 4.91 6.20
C ILE A 77 9.74 4.56 4.79
N ASN A 78 8.89 5.42 4.26
CA ASN A 78 8.12 5.11 3.06
C ASN A 78 7.32 3.81 3.27
N GLN A 79 7.65 2.75 2.53
CA GLN A 79 7.03 1.43 2.66
C GLN A 79 7.94 0.40 3.33
N ASP A 80 9.18 0.78 3.66
CA ASP A 80 10.14 -0.13 4.25
C ASP A 80 10.15 -0.11 5.77
N PHE A 81 10.46 -1.28 6.35
CA PHE A 81 10.58 -1.45 7.79
C PHE A 81 12.01 -1.72 8.21
N TYR A 82 12.39 -1.07 9.29
CA TYR A 82 13.72 -1.15 9.89
C TYR A 82 13.61 -1.45 11.37
N THR A 83 14.47 -2.30 11.91
CA THR A 83 14.73 -2.33 13.34
C THR A 83 15.90 -1.42 13.66
N VAL A 84 15.77 -0.67 14.73
CA VAL A 84 16.78 0.30 15.22
C VAL A 84 16.93 0.08 16.71
N VAL A 85 18.15 -0.17 17.16
CA VAL A 85 18.44 -0.27 18.61
C VAL A 85 18.21 1.10 19.26
N VAL A 86 17.45 1.11 20.34
CA VAL A 86 17.13 2.35 21.06
C VAL A 86 18.29 2.66 22.01
N PRO A 87 18.90 3.87 21.91
CA PRO A 87 19.98 4.26 22.81
C PRO A 87 19.53 4.34 24.27
N PRO A 88 20.46 4.24 25.21
CA PRO A 88 20.15 4.45 26.63
C PRO A 88 19.46 5.79 26.88
N ARG A 89 18.61 5.85 27.90
CA ARG A 89 17.85 7.05 28.26
C ARG A 89 18.76 8.26 28.47
N GLY A 90 18.26 9.43 28.07
CA GLY A 90 18.91 10.73 28.27
C GLY A 90 19.54 11.36 27.03
N THR A 91 19.63 10.65 25.92
CA THR A 91 20.10 11.18 24.62
C THR A 91 19.04 10.92 23.57
N GLN A 92 18.39 11.98 23.07
CA GLN A 92 17.63 11.84 21.84
C GLN A 92 18.61 11.59 20.71
N ALA A 93 18.66 10.37 20.19
CA ALA A 93 19.48 10.05 19.03
C ALA A 93 18.69 10.27 17.73
N SER A 94 19.31 10.98 16.79
CA SER A 94 18.87 10.96 15.40
C SER A 94 19.68 9.88 14.68
N VAL A 95 18.99 8.88 14.12
CA VAL A 95 19.61 7.73 13.46
C VAL A 95 19.17 7.69 12.00
N SER A 96 20.15 7.75 11.09
CA SER A 96 19.92 7.52 9.68
C SER A 96 20.00 6.01 9.39
N VAL A 97 19.02 5.48 8.66
CA VAL A 97 19.03 4.10 8.17
C VAL A 97 19.53 3.99 6.73
N ALA A 98 20.05 5.08 6.16
CA ALA A 98 20.56 5.11 4.79
C ALA A 98 21.70 4.12 4.56
N ASP A 99 22.61 4.02 5.54
CA ASP A 99 23.69 3.05 5.54
C ASP A 99 23.81 2.40 6.92
N PRO A 100 23.42 1.12 7.04
CA PRO A 100 23.52 0.38 8.30
C PRO A 100 24.94 0.29 8.88
N ASN A 101 25.99 0.42 8.03
CA ASN A 101 27.38 0.29 8.49
C ASN A 101 27.88 1.57 9.18
N THR A 102 27.31 2.72 8.85
CA THR A 102 27.69 4.02 9.41
C THR A 102 26.67 4.57 10.41
N ALA A 103 25.57 3.84 10.64
CA ALA A 103 24.56 4.23 11.59
C ALA A 103 25.09 4.30 13.02
N ALA A 104 24.64 5.30 13.79
CA ALA A 104 25.09 5.53 15.18
C ALA A 104 24.73 4.38 16.14
N VAL A 105 23.76 3.57 15.79
CA VAL A 105 23.33 2.36 16.51
C VAL A 105 23.02 1.26 15.50
N PRO A 106 22.98 -0.02 15.91
CA PRO A 106 22.63 -1.11 15.01
C PRO A 106 21.25 -0.92 14.35
N VAL A 107 21.23 -0.99 13.04
CA VAL A 107 20.03 -0.87 12.19
C VAL A 107 19.96 -2.07 11.27
N LYS A 108 18.75 -2.54 11.01
CA LYS A 108 18.53 -3.61 10.04
C LYS A 108 17.24 -3.36 9.25
N ARG A 109 17.33 -3.40 7.93
CA ARG A 109 16.16 -3.41 7.05
C ARG A 109 15.54 -4.81 7.06
N LEU A 110 14.21 -4.87 7.19
CA LEU A 110 13.44 -6.12 7.26
C LEU A 110 12.75 -6.47 5.96
N THR A 111 12.47 -5.48 5.12
CA THR A 111 11.69 -5.61 3.88
C THR A 111 12.56 -5.47 2.65
N ASP A 112 12.22 -6.20 1.59
CA ASP A 112 12.80 -6.01 0.25
C ASP A 112 11.90 -5.12 -0.61
N ILE A 113 10.58 -5.34 -0.56
CA ILE A 113 9.57 -4.67 -1.38
C ILE A 113 8.57 -3.86 -0.54
N GLY A 114 8.90 -3.59 0.72
CA GLY A 114 8.03 -2.84 1.63
C GLY A 114 6.90 -3.65 2.24
N GLY A 115 5.92 -2.95 2.80
CA GLY A 115 4.75 -3.53 3.44
C GLY A 115 3.87 -2.48 4.12
N GLN A 116 2.80 -2.96 4.77
CA GLN A 116 1.82 -2.13 5.45
C GLN A 116 1.46 -2.74 6.81
N PHE A 117 0.98 -1.91 7.73
CA PHE A 117 0.51 -2.32 9.06
C PHE A 117 1.55 -3.10 9.87
N PRO A 118 2.75 -2.51 10.10
CA PRO A 118 3.77 -3.17 10.89
C PRO A 118 3.34 -3.30 12.36
N ALA A 119 3.63 -4.43 12.95
CA ALA A 119 3.35 -4.70 14.35
C ALA A 119 4.40 -5.61 14.99
N TRP A 120 4.61 -5.45 16.30
CA TRP A 120 5.38 -6.39 17.10
C TRP A 120 4.53 -7.57 17.56
N SER A 121 5.11 -8.75 17.65
CA SER A 121 4.57 -9.81 18.50
C SER A 121 4.68 -9.42 19.98
N SER A 122 3.83 -9.99 20.82
CA SER A 122 3.78 -9.68 22.26
C SER A 122 5.10 -9.91 23.01
N ASN A 123 5.94 -10.82 22.51
CA ASN A 123 7.25 -11.13 23.09
C ASN A 123 8.41 -10.32 22.47
N GLY A 124 8.13 -9.42 21.52
CA GLY A 124 9.14 -8.60 20.86
C GLY A 124 10.09 -9.32 19.91
N LYS A 125 9.91 -10.63 19.66
CA LYS A 125 10.82 -11.44 18.85
C LYS A 125 10.46 -11.49 17.37
N ARG A 126 9.26 -11.09 17.01
CA ARG A 126 8.76 -11.10 15.64
C ARG A 126 8.16 -9.77 15.27
N VAL A 127 8.33 -9.43 14.00
CA VAL A 127 7.65 -8.32 13.36
C VAL A 127 6.69 -8.88 12.33
N HIS A 128 5.50 -8.32 12.31
CA HIS A 128 4.43 -8.68 11.39
C HIS A 128 4.11 -7.51 10.48
N TRP A 129 3.78 -7.78 9.24
CA TRP A 129 3.21 -6.80 8.32
C TRP A 129 2.37 -7.46 7.25
N SER A 130 1.68 -6.67 6.45
CA SER A 130 0.92 -7.14 5.29
C SER A 130 1.50 -6.60 3.99
N ILE A 131 1.40 -7.39 2.94
CA ILE A 131 1.65 -6.96 1.57
C ILE A 131 0.65 -7.63 0.63
N GLY A 132 -0.23 -6.82 0.02
CA GLY A 132 -1.36 -7.34 -0.71
C GLY A 132 -2.21 -8.27 0.15
N ASN A 133 -2.38 -9.52 -0.27
CA ASN A 133 -3.11 -10.54 0.47
C ASN A 133 -2.21 -11.44 1.37
N ALA A 134 -0.95 -11.10 1.51
CA ALA A 134 -0.01 -11.84 2.34
C ALA A 134 0.14 -11.19 3.72
N HIS A 135 0.05 -12.01 4.77
CA HIS A 135 0.53 -11.71 6.11
C HIS A 135 1.94 -12.26 6.24
N VAL A 136 2.89 -11.39 6.54
CA VAL A 136 4.31 -11.69 6.63
C VAL A 136 4.75 -11.69 8.08
N VAL A 137 5.56 -12.66 8.45
CA VAL A 137 6.12 -12.81 9.81
C VAL A 137 7.63 -12.91 9.70
N TYR A 138 8.33 -11.92 10.26
CA TYR A 138 9.78 -11.87 10.33
C TYR A 138 10.25 -12.25 11.74
N ASP A 139 10.99 -13.33 11.86
CA ASP A 139 11.55 -13.80 13.14
C ASP A 139 12.97 -13.28 13.28
N LEU A 140 13.18 -12.41 14.29
CA LEU A 140 14.47 -11.72 14.50
C LEU A 140 15.58 -12.67 14.90
N ASP A 141 15.27 -13.67 15.75
CA ASP A 141 16.26 -14.63 16.23
C ASP A 141 16.75 -15.51 15.06
N SER A 142 15.81 -16.01 14.25
CA SER A 142 16.13 -16.80 13.05
C SER A 142 16.93 -16.00 12.02
N ALA A 143 16.58 -14.74 11.84
CA ALA A 143 17.31 -13.85 10.94
C ALA A 143 18.73 -13.57 11.43
N ALA A 144 18.93 -13.37 12.74
CA ALA A 144 20.26 -13.16 13.32
C ALA A 144 21.17 -14.37 13.13
N VAL A 145 20.63 -15.59 13.34
CA VAL A 145 21.36 -16.84 13.08
C VAL A 145 21.79 -16.94 11.60
N ARG A 146 20.88 -16.57 10.69
CA ARG A 146 21.16 -16.60 9.25
C ARG A 146 22.21 -15.57 8.86
N ASP A 147 22.15 -14.36 9.40
CA ASP A 147 23.13 -13.30 9.15
C ASP A 147 24.54 -13.70 9.64
N ALA A 148 24.62 -14.32 10.82
CA ALA A 148 25.88 -14.85 11.34
C ALA A 148 26.49 -15.93 10.43
N ALA A 149 25.65 -16.82 9.90
CA ALA A 149 26.10 -17.85 8.96
C ALA A 149 26.61 -17.23 7.64
N ILE A 150 25.92 -16.19 7.12
CA ILE A 150 26.36 -15.45 5.94
C ILE A 150 27.70 -14.76 6.21
N ALA A 151 27.84 -14.08 7.35
CA ALA A 151 29.05 -13.39 7.72
C ALA A 151 30.24 -14.35 7.85
N THR A 152 30.03 -15.54 8.41
CA THR A 152 31.05 -16.58 8.48
C THR A 152 31.43 -17.10 7.10
N SER A 153 30.46 -17.40 6.26
CA SER A 153 30.67 -17.89 4.90
C SER A 153 31.41 -16.88 4.00
N ARG A 154 31.19 -15.57 4.21
CA ARG A 154 31.89 -14.51 3.47
C ARG A 154 33.38 -14.40 3.82
N ARG A 155 33.79 -14.81 5.03
CA ARG A 155 35.17 -14.83 5.47
C ARG A 155 35.96 -16.00 4.87
N ASP A 156 35.27 -17.05 4.45
CA ASP A 156 35.86 -18.19 3.79
C ASP A 156 35.83 -18.01 2.27
N SER A 157 37.00 -17.68 1.72
CA SER A 157 37.20 -17.47 0.28
C SER A 157 37.10 -18.75 -0.55
N THR A 158 37.12 -19.92 0.09
CA THR A 158 37.03 -21.22 -0.58
C THR A 158 35.60 -21.65 -0.89
N VAL A 159 34.62 -21.03 -0.25
CA VAL A 159 33.19 -21.32 -0.48
C VAL A 159 32.72 -20.64 -1.74
N ALA A 160 32.29 -21.43 -2.72
CA ALA A 160 31.66 -20.91 -3.93
C ALA A 160 30.37 -20.13 -3.62
N ASP A 161 30.09 -19.04 -4.35
CA ASP A 161 28.91 -18.18 -4.13
C ASP A 161 27.58 -18.95 -4.16
N SER A 162 27.49 -19.98 -5.00
CA SER A 162 26.30 -20.86 -5.10
C SER A 162 26.01 -21.69 -3.85
N LEU A 163 27.02 -21.89 -2.99
CA LEU A 163 26.93 -22.66 -1.74
C LEU A 163 26.75 -21.77 -0.51
N ARG A 164 26.83 -20.46 -0.67
CA ARG A 164 26.63 -19.51 0.44
C ARG A 164 25.21 -19.49 0.94
N PRO A 165 24.98 -19.33 2.24
CA PRO A 165 23.64 -19.22 2.79
C PRO A 165 22.92 -18.02 2.16
N ARG A 166 21.65 -18.21 1.75
CA ARG A 166 20.80 -17.13 1.28
C ARG A 166 20.34 -16.26 2.45
N PRO A 167 20.02 -14.97 2.23
CA PRO A 167 19.41 -14.11 3.24
C PRO A 167 18.17 -14.77 3.87
N TYR A 168 17.86 -14.34 5.09
CA TYR A 168 16.65 -14.81 5.77
C TYR A 168 15.41 -14.39 4.97
N ALA A 169 14.55 -15.35 4.68
CA ALA A 169 13.26 -15.10 4.06
C ALA A 169 12.17 -15.22 5.15
N PRO A 170 11.34 -14.17 5.35
CA PRO A 170 10.25 -14.23 6.30
C PRO A 170 9.18 -15.24 5.88
N ALA A 171 8.41 -15.73 6.84
CA ALA A 171 7.28 -16.59 6.57
C ALA A 171 6.10 -15.79 6.01
N GLU A 172 5.49 -16.26 4.93
CA GLU A 172 4.32 -15.65 4.31
C GLU A 172 3.11 -16.57 4.44
N GLN A 173 2.00 -16.01 4.90
CA GLN A 173 0.70 -16.66 4.88
C GLN A 173 -0.25 -15.86 3.99
N ARG A 174 -0.64 -16.43 2.87
CA ARG A 174 -1.59 -15.78 1.95
C ARG A 174 -3.02 -16.04 2.39
N VAL A 175 -3.79 -14.97 2.48
CA VAL A 175 -5.22 -15.01 2.75
C VAL A 175 -5.96 -14.98 1.42
N LEU A 176 -6.68 -16.04 1.10
CA LEU A 176 -7.51 -16.13 -0.07
C LEU A 176 -8.98 -15.99 0.35
N ILE A 177 -9.58 -14.86 0.01
CA ILE A 177 -10.99 -14.62 0.24
C ILE A 177 -11.74 -14.99 -1.04
N GLN A 178 -12.60 -16.00 -0.95
CA GLN A 178 -13.51 -16.36 -2.03
C GLN A 178 -14.90 -15.82 -1.70
N ALA A 179 -15.43 -14.99 -2.56
CA ALA A 179 -16.79 -14.51 -2.49
C ALA A 179 -17.51 -14.80 -3.81
N THR A 180 -18.74 -15.25 -3.72
CA THR A 180 -19.59 -15.38 -4.90
C THR A 180 -19.93 -13.98 -5.38
N ARG A 181 -19.67 -13.67 -6.66
CA ARG A 181 -20.14 -12.42 -7.25
C ARG A 181 -21.67 -12.41 -7.25
N ASP A 182 -22.23 -11.31 -6.79
CA ASP A 182 -23.65 -11.04 -6.97
C ASP A 182 -23.89 -10.73 -8.45
N ILE A 183 -24.38 -11.74 -9.17
CA ILE A 183 -24.74 -11.62 -10.58
C ILE A 183 -26.24 -11.55 -10.67
N PRO A 184 -26.82 -10.40 -11.03
CA PRO A 184 -28.25 -10.26 -11.22
C PRO A 184 -28.78 -11.31 -12.18
N ARG A 185 -29.90 -11.92 -11.83
CA ARG A 185 -30.60 -12.89 -12.68
C ARG A 185 -31.98 -12.36 -13.04
N GLY A 186 -32.51 -12.79 -14.17
CA GLY A 186 -33.82 -12.37 -14.67
C GLY A 186 -33.71 -11.30 -15.74
N THR A 187 -34.83 -10.74 -16.11
CA THR A 187 -34.91 -9.72 -17.15
C THR A 187 -35.60 -8.47 -16.64
N VAL A 188 -34.98 -7.33 -16.91
CA VAL A 188 -35.57 -5.99 -16.65
C VAL A 188 -35.67 -5.26 -17.98
N VAL A 189 -36.79 -4.57 -18.19
CA VAL A 189 -36.96 -3.64 -19.30
C VAL A 189 -37.07 -2.22 -18.77
N LEU A 190 -36.19 -1.34 -19.22
CA LEU A 190 -36.21 0.10 -18.95
C LEU A 190 -37.00 0.76 -20.10
N ARG A 191 -38.17 1.35 -19.80
CA ARG A 191 -39.07 1.89 -20.81
C ARG A 191 -39.07 3.40 -20.86
N ASN A 192 -39.38 3.94 -22.02
CA ASN A 192 -39.62 5.37 -22.20
C ASN A 192 -38.40 6.25 -21.86
N ALA A 193 -37.19 5.77 -22.04
CA ALA A 193 -35.97 6.54 -21.84
C ALA A 193 -35.54 7.32 -23.09
N ARG A 194 -34.88 8.45 -22.92
CA ARG A 194 -34.05 9.01 -23.96
C ARG A 194 -32.71 8.27 -23.93
N ILE A 195 -32.29 7.63 -25.01
CA ILE A 195 -31.12 6.76 -25.03
C ILE A 195 -30.03 7.38 -25.90
N ILE A 196 -28.88 7.67 -25.33
CA ILE A 196 -27.67 8.05 -26.02
C ILE A 196 -26.87 6.77 -26.25
N THR A 197 -26.82 6.26 -27.48
CA THR A 197 -26.26 4.93 -27.75
C THR A 197 -24.75 4.89 -27.77
N MET A 198 -24.10 6.06 -27.92
CA MET A 198 -22.66 6.22 -28.16
C MET A 198 -22.18 5.54 -29.44
N LYS A 199 -23.08 5.19 -30.36
CA LYS A 199 -22.77 4.72 -31.71
C LYS A 199 -22.85 5.90 -32.68
N GLY A 200 -21.73 6.64 -32.79
CA GLY A 200 -21.72 7.93 -33.44
C GLY A 200 -22.67 8.91 -32.72
N ASP A 201 -23.44 9.66 -33.50
CA ASP A 201 -24.39 10.67 -32.99
C ASP A 201 -25.80 10.11 -32.79
N ASP A 202 -25.96 8.78 -32.75
CA ASP A 202 -27.27 8.11 -32.67
C ASP A 202 -27.89 8.31 -31.29
N VAL A 203 -29.08 8.95 -31.28
CA VAL A 203 -29.88 9.22 -30.09
C VAL A 203 -31.32 8.77 -30.33
N ILE A 204 -31.81 7.86 -29.49
CA ILE A 204 -33.19 7.43 -29.51
C ILE A 204 -33.99 8.32 -28.53
N ALA A 205 -34.81 9.23 -29.06
CA ALA A 205 -35.52 10.22 -28.26
C ALA A 205 -36.48 9.59 -27.22
N ARG A 206 -37.08 8.44 -27.56
CA ARG A 206 -37.88 7.62 -26.68
C ARG A 206 -37.68 6.16 -27.02
N GLY A 207 -37.04 5.43 -26.15
CA GLY A 207 -36.63 4.05 -26.39
C GLY A 207 -36.80 3.14 -25.17
N ASP A 208 -36.63 1.86 -25.44
CA ASP A 208 -36.64 0.80 -24.45
C ASP A 208 -35.34 0.04 -24.47
N ILE A 209 -34.85 -0.38 -23.31
CA ILE A 209 -33.65 -1.22 -23.14
C ILE A 209 -34.07 -2.50 -22.40
N VAL A 210 -33.69 -3.65 -22.96
CA VAL A 210 -33.89 -4.95 -22.30
C VAL A 210 -32.55 -5.44 -21.78
N VAL A 211 -32.52 -5.71 -20.47
CA VAL A 211 -31.36 -6.27 -19.78
C VAL A 211 -31.72 -7.66 -19.26
N THR A 212 -31.02 -8.69 -19.72
CA THR A 212 -31.20 -10.07 -19.25
C THR A 212 -29.94 -10.50 -18.50
N ASN A 213 -30.11 -10.92 -17.26
CA ASN A 213 -29.05 -11.18 -16.31
C ASN A 213 -28.20 -9.91 -16.09
N ASN A 214 -27.03 -9.79 -16.59
CA ASN A 214 -26.21 -8.57 -16.51
C ASN A 214 -25.80 -8.07 -17.92
N ARG A 215 -26.61 -8.39 -18.95
CA ARG A 215 -26.30 -8.05 -20.35
C ARG A 215 -27.47 -7.30 -20.98
N ILE A 216 -27.16 -6.22 -21.68
CA ILE A 216 -28.10 -5.57 -22.57
C ILE A 216 -28.35 -6.49 -23.76
N THR A 217 -29.59 -6.93 -23.94
CA THR A 217 -29.98 -7.88 -25.00
C THR A 217 -30.75 -7.21 -26.14
N ALA A 218 -31.36 -6.07 -25.89
CA ALA A 218 -32.00 -5.27 -26.92
C ALA A 218 -32.05 -3.79 -26.54
N VAL A 219 -31.93 -2.93 -27.54
CA VAL A 219 -32.10 -1.47 -27.47
C VAL A 219 -32.85 -1.05 -28.72
N GLY A 220 -33.88 -0.21 -28.59
CA GLY A 220 -34.63 0.27 -29.75
C GLY A 220 -35.67 1.33 -29.39
N ALA A 221 -36.41 1.80 -30.38
CA ALA A 221 -37.50 2.74 -30.16
C ALA A 221 -38.57 2.14 -29.22
N ALA A 222 -39.27 2.99 -28.47
CA ALA A 222 -40.29 2.54 -27.50
C ALA A 222 -41.32 1.62 -28.16
N GLY A 223 -41.49 0.44 -27.56
CA GLY A 223 -42.41 -0.60 -28.05
C GLY A 223 -41.89 -1.45 -29.23
N SER A 224 -40.69 -1.17 -29.77
CA SER A 224 -40.11 -1.92 -30.90
C SER A 224 -39.28 -3.13 -30.45
N VAL A 225 -38.86 -3.21 -29.19
CA VAL A 225 -38.06 -4.29 -28.68
C VAL A 225 -38.92 -5.45 -28.16
N THR A 226 -38.48 -6.68 -28.44
CA THR A 226 -39.15 -7.87 -27.88
C THR A 226 -38.78 -7.99 -26.41
N VAL A 227 -39.80 -8.00 -25.54
CA VAL A 227 -39.62 -8.16 -24.11
C VAL A 227 -39.97 -9.58 -23.71
N PRO A 228 -39.06 -10.33 -23.08
CA PRO A 228 -39.32 -11.68 -22.59
C PRO A 228 -40.47 -11.72 -21.55
N THR A 229 -41.21 -12.79 -21.56
CA THR A 229 -42.28 -13.03 -20.56
C THR A 229 -41.67 -13.05 -19.15
N GLY A 230 -42.30 -12.39 -18.21
CA GLY A 230 -41.86 -12.31 -16.82
C GLY A 230 -40.79 -11.24 -16.56
N ALA A 231 -40.49 -10.40 -17.54
CA ALA A 231 -39.56 -9.27 -17.34
C ALA A 231 -40.17 -8.22 -16.40
N THR A 232 -39.37 -7.72 -15.46
CA THR A 232 -39.73 -6.57 -14.64
C THR A 232 -39.67 -5.30 -15.47
N SER A 233 -40.73 -4.51 -15.49
CA SER A 233 -40.78 -3.25 -16.25
C SER A 233 -40.56 -2.04 -15.34
N MET A 234 -39.65 -1.16 -15.74
CA MET A 234 -39.38 0.12 -15.09
C MET A 234 -39.62 1.25 -16.09
N ASP A 235 -40.52 2.19 -15.76
CA ASP A 235 -40.73 3.38 -16.56
C ASP A 235 -39.70 4.45 -16.17
N MET A 236 -38.88 4.86 -17.13
CA MET A 236 -37.85 5.85 -16.94
C MET A 236 -38.34 7.29 -17.07
N ALA A 237 -39.63 7.48 -17.39
CA ALA A 237 -40.27 8.77 -17.42
C ALA A 237 -39.53 9.85 -18.25
N GLY A 238 -38.87 9.45 -19.33
CA GLY A 238 -38.08 10.33 -20.19
C GLY A 238 -36.68 10.63 -19.68
N ALA A 239 -36.20 10.01 -18.60
CA ALA A 239 -34.82 10.12 -18.15
C ALA A 239 -33.85 9.70 -19.24
N THR A 240 -32.66 10.31 -19.27
CA THR A 240 -31.62 9.97 -20.24
C THR A 240 -30.78 8.83 -19.73
N ILE A 241 -30.65 7.78 -20.54
CA ILE A 241 -29.76 6.65 -20.31
C ILE A 241 -28.60 6.69 -21.30
N MET A 242 -27.40 6.50 -20.81
CA MET A 242 -26.17 6.41 -21.60
C MET A 242 -25.25 5.33 -21.02
N PRO A 243 -24.28 4.79 -21.77
CA PRO A 243 -23.25 3.93 -21.22
C PRO A 243 -22.50 4.60 -20.08
N GLY A 244 -22.11 3.81 -19.08
CA GLY A 244 -21.28 4.30 -17.97
C GLY A 244 -19.91 4.79 -18.46
N PHE A 245 -19.32 5.74 -17.73
CA PHE A 245 -17.99 6.21 -18.02
C PHE A 245 -16.95 5.12 -17.79
N VAL A 246 -15.95 5.08 -18.67
CA VAL A 246 -14.76 4.25 -18.51
C VAL A 246 -13.59 5.19 -18.28
N ASP A 247 -13.08 5.19 -17.05
CA ASP A 247 -11.85 5.90 -16.74
C ASP A 247 -10.67 4.98 -17.05
N THR A 248 -9.91 5.33 -18.08
CA THR A 248 -8.75 4.55 -18.53
C THR A 248 -7.48 4.82 -17.72
N HIS A 249 -7.52 5.78 -16.80
CA HIS A 249 -6.42 6.15 -15.92
C HIS A 249 -6.89 6.36 -14.48
N ALA A 250 -7.85 5.55 -14.02
CA ALA A 250 -8.39 5.65 -12.69
C ALA A 250 -7.29 5.40 -11.64
N GLN A 251 -6.94 6.42 -10.89
CA GLN A 251 -6.07 6.30 -9.72
C GLN A 251 -6.95 6.14 -8.48
N LEU A 252 -7.15 4.90 -8.07
CA LEU A 252 -7.76 4.61 -6.77
C LEU A 252 -6.75 4.94 -5.68
N ARG A 253 -6.73 6.20 -5.26
CA ARG A 253 -5.85 6.63 -4.16
C ARG A 253 -6.29 5.94 -2.88
N ALA A 254 -5.38 5.10 -2.37
CA ALA A 254 -5.43 4.70 -0.98
C ALA A 254 -4.82 5.84 -0.14
N GLU A 255 -5.61 6.57 0.60
CA GLU A 255 -5.05 7.43 1.63
C GLU A 255 -4.31 6.56 2.64
N ARG A 256 -3.01 6.85 2.85
CA ARG A 256 -2.13 6.16 3.79
C ARG A 256 -2.02 4.63 3.59
N GLY A 257 -1.98 4.19 2.35
CA GLY A 257 -1.73 2.76 2.06
C GLY A 257 -2.91 1.82 2.27
N THR A 258 -4.09 2.33 2.56
CA THR A 258 -5.31 1.52 2.63
C THR A 258 -6.18 1.79 1.41
N ILE A 259 -6.51 0.75 0.66
CA ILE A 259 -7.61 0.82 -0.30
C ILE A 259 -8.89 0.80 0.53
N HIS A 260 -9.49 1.96 0.77
CA HIS A 260 -10.82 2.02 1.35
C HIS A 260 -11.82 1.45 0.34
N GLU A 261 -12.49 0.37 0.70
CA GLU A 261 -13.55 -0.24 -0.12
C GLU A 261 -14.67 0.76 -0.48
N THR A 262 -14.78 1.85 0.27
CA THR A 262 -15.76 2.91 0.04
C THR A 262 -15.40 3.84 -1.11
N GLN A 263 -14.14 3.94 -1.53
CA GLN A 263 -13.75 4.86 -2.62
C GLN A 263 -14.35 4.48 -3.98
N PRO A 264 -14.39 3.19 -4.39
CA PRO A 264 -15.07 2.81 -5.62
C PRO A 264 -16.57 3.19 -5.62
N TRP A 265 -17.24 3.08 -4.47
CA TRP A 265 -18.64 3.46 -4.32
C TRP A 265 -18.84 4.97 -4.37
N ALA A 266 -17.93 5.76 -3.82
CA ALA A 266 -17.99 7.21 -3.90
C ALA A 266 -17.84 7.72 -5.35
N TYR A 267 -17.01 7.07 -6.17
CA TYR A 267 -16.91 7.35 -7.60
C TYR A 267 -18.18 7.02 -8.38
N LEU A 268 -18.94 6.01 -7.94
CA LEU A 268 -20.19 5.63 -8.58
C LEU A 268 -21.40 6.45 -8.10
N ALA A 269 -21.28 7.13 -6.96
CA ALA A 269 -22.36 7.90 -6.34
C ALA A 269 -22.35 9.39 -6.72
N ASN A 270 -21.26 9.93 -7.25
CA ASN A 270 -21.11 11.30 -7.76
C ASN A 270 -21.16 11.33 -9.28
#